data_5f5e02fb3168aefe6c73e20b5e6147de
#
_entry.id   5f5e02fb3168aefe6c73e20b5e6147de
#
_cell.length_a   1.000
_cell.length_b   1.000
_cell.length_c   1.000
_cell.angle_alpha   90.00
_cell.angle_beta   90.00
_cell.angle_gamma   90.00
#
_symmetry.space_group_name_H-M   'P 1'
#
loop_
_entity.id
_entity.type
_entity.pdbx_description
1 polymer ?
#
loop_
_entity_poly.entity_id
_entity_poly.type
_entity_poly.pdbx_seq_one_letter_code
_entity_poly.pdbx_strand_id
1 'polypeptide(L)'
;MPGYVIEGDGLSKHYRLGGRTVTALVDVSLVVEYGDYVAVTGVSGSGKTTLMKILGCLERPSSGRYRLSGIDVAGLTADQMAEVRNRIIGFLFQSFLLLPQSTAVENVEMPLAYAGVPRAERQRLARAALASVGLADREDHRPGRLSGGEQQRVALARAVVNRPKLLLADEPTGALDGSSAGEVMRLFAELNRSGVTIVLVTHDMSVAAHARRVLRFKLGRFEMEEMVGR
;
A
#
# COMPACT_ATOMS: atom_id res chain seq x y z
N MET A 1 4.96 20.69 -13.62
CA MET A 1 4.02 19.77 -14.25
C MET A 1 3.63 18.75 -13.20
N PRO A 2 2.36 18.40 -13.02
CA PRO A 2 2.01 17.24 -12.22
C PRO A 2 2.72 16.03 -12.82
N GLY A 3 3.50 15.32 -12.04
CA GLY A 3 4.21 14.13 -12.48
C GLY A 3 3.44 12.88 -12.04
N TYR A 4 3.77 11.73 -12.61
CA TYR A 4 3.20 10.45 -12.21
C TYR A 4 4.03 9.81 -11.11
N VAL A 5 3.36 9.25 -10.09
CA VAL A 5 4.01 8.38 -9.11
C VAL A 5 4.11 6.96 -9.66
N ILE A 6 3.13 6.51 -10.44
CA ILE A 6 3.10 5.22 -11.12
C ILE A 6 2.95 5.45 -12.62
N GLU A 7 3.82 4.83 -13.41
CA GLU A 7 3.71 4.69 -14.86
C GLU A 7 3.94 3.22 -15.20
N GLY A 8 2.89 2.53 -15.59
CA GLY A 8 2.91 1.15 -16.07
C GLY A 8 2.47 1.09 -17.52
N ASP A 9 3.25 0.41 -18.36
CA ASP A 9 3.00 0.26 -19.80
C ASP A 9 3.15 -1.21 -20.20
N GLY A 10 2.05 -1.83 -20.64
CA GLY A 10 2.03 -3.22 -21.12
C GLY A 10 2.42 -4.25 -20.08
N LEU A 11 2.18 -4.04 -18.79
CA LEU A 11 2.62 -4.92 -17.71
C LEU A 11 1.96 -6.29 -17.82
N SER A 12 2.77 -7.34 -17.95
CA SER A 12 2.29 -8.73 -17.91
C SER A 12 3.04 -9.53 -16.86
N LYS A 13 2.36 -10.52 -16.28
CA LYS A 13 2.97 -11.44 -15.31
C LYS A 13 2.55 -12.86 -15.53
N HIS A 14 3.54 -13.74 -15.68
CA HIS A 14 3.38 -15.16 -15.82
C HIS A 14 4.06 -15.90 -14.67
N TYR A 15 3.40 -16.90 -14.11
CA TYR A 15 3.96 -17.81 -13.12
C TYR A 15 4.07 -19.22 -13.72
N ARG A 16 5.14 -19.93 -13.40
CA ARG A 16 5.29 -21.35 -13.73
C ARG A 16 4.93 -22.20 -12.51
N LEU A 17 3.85 -22.95 -12.59
CA LEU A 17 3.33 -23.80 -11.52
C LEU A 17 3.13 -25.22 -12.06
N GLY A 18 3.88 -26.19 -11.55
CA GLY A 18 3.73 -27.61 -11.94
C GLY A 18 3.84 -27.86 -13.47
N GLY A 19 4.75 -27.17 -14.16
CA GLY A 19 4.92 -27.29 -15.60
C GLY A 19 3.90 -26.53 -16.47
N ARG A 20 2.91 -25.86 -15.85
CA ARG A 20 1.93 -25.00 -16.53
C ARG A 20 2.27 -23.53 -16.33
N THR A 21 2.00 -22.72 -17.35
CA THR A 21 2.09 -21.25 -17.24
C THR A 21 0.73 -20.70 -16.86
N VAL A 22 0.67 -19.98 -15.73
CA VAL A 22 -0.50 -19.24 -15.29
C VAL A 22 -0.23 -17.76 -15.53
N THR A 23 -1.09 -17.11 -16.33
CA THR A 23 -1.00 -15.68 -16.60
C THR A 23 -1.85 -14.92 -15.58
N ALA A 24 -1.20 -14.13 -14.74
CA ALA A 24 -1.86 -13.37 -13.71
C ALA A 24 -2.15 -11.92 -14.14
N LEU A 25 -1.32 -11.33 -15.00
CA LEU A 25 -1.52 -10.02 -15.62
C LEU A 25 -1.31 -10.12 -17.13
N VAL A 26 -2.12 -9.39 -17.87
CA VAL A 26 -2.11 -9.39 -19.35
C VAL A 26 -2.20 -7.95 -19.85
N ASP A 27 -1.07 -7.41 -20.30
CA ASP A 27 -1.01 -6.11 -21.00
C ASP A 27 -1.68 -4.96 -20.23
N VAL A 28 -1.32 -4.81 -18.96
CA VAL A 28 -1.90 -3.82 -18.05
C VAL A 28 -1.15 -2.50 -18.17
N SER A 29 -1.83 -1.45 -18.62
CA SER A 29 -1.28 -0.09 -18.64
C SER A 29 -2.06 0.80 -17.70
N LEU A 30 -1.35 1.59 -16.87
CA LEU A 30 -1.95 2.54 -15.94
C LEU A 30 -1.00 3.67 -15.60
N VAL A 31 -1.57 4.83 -15.32
CA VAL A 31 -0.86 5.97 -14.73
C VAL A 31 -1.57 6.43 -13.47
N VAL A 32 -0.80 6.81 -12.44
CA VAL A 32 -1.31 7.40 -11.20
C VAL A 32 -0.53 8.68 -10.94
N GLU A 33 -1.24 9.79 -10.83
CA GLU A 33 -0.65 11.10 -10.54
C GLU A 33 -0.33 11.25 -9.05
N TYR A 34 0.59 12.17 -8.71
CA TYR A 34 0.80 12.51 -7.31
C TYR A 34 -0.47 13.11 -6.70
N GLY A 35 -0.85 12.61 -5.52
CA GLY A 35 -2.06 13.01 -4.82
C GLY A 35 -3.35 12.32 -5.29
N ASP A 36 -3.28 11.42 -6.27
CA ASP A 36 -4.41 10.58 -6.64
C ASP A 36 -4.87 9.67 -5.51
N TYR A 37 -6.16 9.34 -5.53
CA TYR A 37 -6.74 8.29 -4.70
C TYR A 37 -7.47 7.30 -5.61
N VAL A 38 -6.86 6.13 -5.81
CA VAL A 38 -7.31 5.12 -6.77
C VAL A 38 -7.72 3.85 -6.04
N ALA A 39 -8.88 3.31 -6.37
CA ALA A 39 -9.31 1.98 -5.94
C ALA A 39 -9.21 0.98 -7.11
N VAL A 40 -8.63 -0.18 -6.84
CA VAL A 40 -8.62 -1.33 -7.77
C VAL A 40 -9.59 -2.37 -7.24
N THR A 41 -10.67 -2.60 -7.98
CA THR A 41 -11.74 -3.55 -7.62
C THR A 41 -11.75 -4.76 -8.55
N GLY A 42 -12.41 -5.83 -8.15
CA GLY A 42 -12.56 -7.04 -8.97
C GLY A 42 -12.70 -8.30 -8.14
N VAL A 43 -13.13 -9.39 -8.76
CA VAL A 43 -13.33 -10.67 -8.10
C VAL A 43 -12.02 -11.29 -7.58
N SER A 44 -12.11 -12.22 -6.63
CA SER A 44 -10.95 -12.98 -6.16
C SER A 44 -10.28 -13.71 -7.35
N GLY A 45 -8.95 -13.75 -7.34
CA GLY A 45 -8.18 -14.37 -8.42
C GLY A 45 -8.07 -13.55 -9.71
N SER A 46 -8.62 -12.33 -9.79
CA SER A 46 -8.52 -11.51 -11.00
C SER A 46 -7.13 -10.93 -11.30
N GLY A 47 -6.16 -11.03 -10.36
CA GLY A 47 -4.79 -10.54 -10.56
C GLY A 47 -4.44 -9.30 -9.72
N LYS A 48 -5.35 -8.75 -8.92
CA LYS A 48 -5.14 -7.53 -8.11
C LYS A 48 -3.93 -7.61 -7.18
N THR A 49 -3.80 -8.70 -6.44
CA THR A 49 -2.65 -8.92 -5.55
C THR A 49 -1.33 -9.00 -6.32
N THR A 50 -1.34 -9.58 -7.53
CA THR A 50 -0.16 -9.59 -8.41
C THR A 50 0.19 -8.17 -8.87
N LEU A 51 -0.82 -7.39 -9.27
CA LEU A 51 -0.62 -5.97 -9.61
C LEU A 51 -0.01 -5.21 -8.44
N MET A 52 -0.58 -5.34 -7.23
CA MET A 52 -0.06 -4.70 -6.01
C MET A 52 1.39 -5.07 -5.72
N LYS A 53 1.78 -6.33 -5.91
CA LYS A 53 3.17 -6.78 -5.73
C LYS A 53 4.12 -6.12 -6.73
N ILE A 54 3.71 -5.94 -7.99
CA ILE A 54 4.51 -5.25 -9.00
C ILE A 54 4.60 -3.76 -8.68
N LEU A 55 3.47 -3.10 -8.43
CA LEU A 55 3.44 -1.67 -8.08
C LEU A 55 4.25 -1.40 -6.81
N GLY A 56 4.24 -2.35 -5.88
CA GLY A 56 5.01 -2.32 -4.64
C GLY A 56 6.48 -2.70 -4.77
N CYS A 57 7.01 -2.93 -5.96
CA CYS A 57 8.38 -3.42 -6.17
C CYS A 57 8.72 -4.67 -5.33
N LEU A 58 7.74 -5.53 -5.05
CA LEU A 58 7.92 -6.84 -4.40
C LEU A 58 8.21 -7.93 -5.44
N GLU A 59 7.65 -7.76 -6.64
CA GLU A 59 7.89 -8.62 -7.79
C GLU A 59 8.12 -7.79 -9.05
N ARG A 60 8.84 -8.36 -10.02
CA ARG A 60 8.99 -7.75 -11.33
C ARG A 60 7.90 -8.24 -12.28
N PRO A 61 7.45 -7.41 -13.22
CA PRO A 61 6.64 -7.89 -14.33
C PRO A 61 7.46 -8.88 -15.18
N SER A 62 6.80 -9.79 -15.90
CA SER A 62 7.43 -10.67 -16.87
C SER A 62 7.75 -9.94 -18.18
N SER A 63 6.95 -8.94 -18.53
CA SER A 63 7.15 -8.00 -19.65
C SER A 63 6.42 -6.69 -19.39
N GLY A 64 6.67 -5.68 -20.23
CA GLY A 64 6.18 -4.32 -20.07
C GLY A 64 7.19 -3.46 -19.30
N ARG A 65 6.84 -2.17 -19.11
CA ARG A 65 7.69 -1.19 -18.44
C ARG A 65 7.00 -0.65 -17.20
N TYR A 66 7.74 -0.56 -16.10
CA TYR A 66 7.25 0.02 -14.85
C TYR A 66 8.21 1.09 -14.34
N ARG A 67 7.69 2.31 -14.13
CA ARG A 67 8.38 3.40 -13.44
C ARG A 67 7.65 3.79 -12.18
N LEU A 68 8.41 3.97 -11.11
CA LEU A 68 7.93 4.46 -9.82
C LEU A 68 8.61 5.80 -9.50
N SER A 69 7.85 6.88 -9.41
CA SER A 69 8.40 8.24 -9.24
C SER A 69 9.50 8.57 -10.27
N GLY A 70 9.32 8.16 -11.52
CA GLY A 70 10.29 8.34 -12.60
C GLY A 70 11.46 7.35 -12.63
N ILE A 71 11.61 6.49 -11.60
CA ILE A 71 12.66 5.47 -11.51
C ILE A 71 12.22 4.21 -12.29
N ASP A 72 12.98 3.79 -13.29
CA ASP A 72 12.73 2.54 -14.02
C ASP A 72 13.10 1.34 -13.13
N VAL A 73 12.09 0.54 -12.77
CA VAL A 73 12.23 -0.58 -11.84
C VAL A 73 12.93 -1.79 -12.48
N ALA A 74 12.90 -1.93 -13.80
CA ALA A 74 13.45 -3.08 -14.49
C ALA A 74 14.98 -3.22 -14.30
N GLY A 75 15.70 -2.10 -14.24
CA GLY A 75 17.16 -2.05 -14.10
C GLY A 75 17.68 -2.17 -12.67
N LEU A 76 16.81 -2.13 -11.64
CA LEU A 76 17.23 -2.11 -10.24
C LEU A 76 17.70 -3.49 -9.76
N THR A 77 18.70 -3.53 -8.88
CA THR A 77 19.04 -4.73 -8.10
C THR A 77 17.98 -4.99 -7.01
N ALA A 78 18.05 -6.14 -6.33
CA ALA A 78 17.14 -6.46 -5.22
C ALA A 78 17.28 -5.44 -4.07
N ASP A 79 18.50 -5.02 -3.74
CA ASP A 79 18.79 -4.04 -2.70
C ASP A 79 18.27 -2.65 -3.09
N GLN A 80 18.47 -2.23 -4.34
CA GLN A 80 17.93 -0.97 -4.85
C GLN A 80 16.39 -0.97 -4.83
N MET A 81 15.75 -2.10 -5.18
CA MET A 81 14.30 -2.24 -5.04
C MET A 81 13.85 -2.12 -3.59
N ALA A 82 14.61 -2.69 -2.63
CA ALA A 82 14.32 -2.57 -1.20
C ALA A 82 14.46 -1.12 -0.72
N GLU A 83 15.48 -0.40 -1.16
CA GLU A 83 15.66 1.01 -0.86
C GLU A 83 14.54 1.89 -1.43
N VAL A 84 14.17 1.68 -2.69
CA VAL A 84 13.05 2.38 -3.34
C VAL A 84 11.74 2.12 -2.60
N ARG A 85 11.46 0.86 -2.22
CA ARG A 85 10.28 0.53 -1.38
C ARG A 85 10.28 1.30 -0.08
N ASN A 86 11.40 1.27 0.66
CA ASN A 86 11.48 1.92 1.96
C ASN A 86 11.27 3.43 1.91
N ARG A 87 11.75 4.09 0.84
CA ARG A 87 11.70 5.56 0.70
C ARG A 87 10.42 6.08 0.06
N ILE A 88 9.81 5.30 -0.84
CA ILE A 88 8.72 5.81 -1.69
C ILE A 88 7.39 5.20 -1.34
N ILE A 89 7.36 3.94 -0.83
CA ILE A 89 6.13 3.18 -0.66
C ILE A 89 5.87 2.89 0.81
N GLY A 90 4.64 3.17 1.25
CA GLY A 90 4.05 2.60 2.45
C GLY A 90 3.15 1.42 2.10
N PHE A 91 3.21 0.33 2.86
CA PHE A 91 2.34 -0.82 2.67
C PHE A 91 1.39 -1.01 3.84
N LEU A 92 0.12 -1.23 3.54
CA LEU A 92 -0.89 -1.64 4.48
C LEU A 92 -1.58 -2.92 3.97
N PHE A 93 -1.59 -3.97 4.79
CA PHE A 93 -2.16 -5.28 4.45
C PHE A 93 -3.37 -5.60 5.32
N GLN A 94 -4.25 -6.43 4.83
CA GLN A 94 -5.44 -6.91 5.55
C GLN A 94 -5.08 -7.60 6.88
N SER A 95 -4.00 -8.37 6.92
CA SER A 95 -3.56 -9.14 8.09
C SER A 95 -2.60 -8.38 9.01
N PHE A 96 -2.56 -7.04 8.94
CA PHE A 96 -1.74 -6.12 9.74
C PHE A 96 -0.22 -6.36 9.63
N LEU A 97 0.23 -7.60 9.62
CA LEU A 97 1.63 -8.05 9.55
C LEU A 97 2.52 -7.34 10.59
N LEU A 98 2.02 -7.19 11.80
CA LEU A 98 2.80 -6.67 12.93
C LEU A 98 3.68 -7.78 13.50
N LEU A 99 4.87 -7.42 13.98
CA LEU A 99 5.74 -8.31 14.74
C LEU A 99 5.13 -8.55 16.13
N PRO A 100 4.72 -9.78 16.45
CA PRO A 100 3.92 -10.06 17.66
C PRO A 100 4.72 -9.89 18.95
N GLN A 101 6.06 -9.97 18.89
CA GLN A 101 6.94 -9.84 20.05
C GLN A 101 7.39 -8.38 20.29
N SER A 102 7.18 -7.50 19.30
CA SER A 102 7.54 -6.07 19.36
C SER A 102 6.35 -5.23 19.81
N THR A 103 6.60 -4.13 20.50
CA THR A 103 5.60 -3.14 20.88
C THR A 103 5.09 -2.38 19.64
N ALA A 104 4.04 -1.58 19.81
CA ALA A 104 3.51 -0.72 18.73
C ALA A 104 4.59 0.25 18.23
N VAL A 105 5.30 0.93 19.14
CA VAL A 105 6.37 1.85 18.76
C VAL A 105 7.51 1.14 18.04
N GLU A 106 7.93 -0.03 18.49
CA GLU A 106 8.98 -0.83 17.83
C GLU A 106 8.56 -1.29 16.42
N ASN A 107 7.28 -1.67 16.22
CA ASN A 107 6.75 -1.98 14.90
C ASN A 107 6.81 -0.78 13.95
N VAL A 108 6.49 0.41 14.45
CA VAL A 108 6.51 1.65 13.64
C VAL A 108 7.93 2.14 13.39
N GLU A 109 8.90 1.87 14.29
CA GLU A 109 10.31 2.21 14.09
C GLU A 109 10.99 1.45 12.96
N MET A 110 10.52 0.26 12.60
CA MET A 110 11.21 -0.64 11.65
C MET A 110 11.58 0.01 10.31
N PRO A 111 10.67 0.68 9.59
CA PRO A 111 11.02 1.32 8.32
C PRO A 111 12.09 2.40 8.48
N LEU A 112 12.08 3.12 9.59
CA LEU A 112 13.09 4.15 9.92
C LEU A 112 14.46 3.52 10.21
N ALA A 113 14.49 2.32 10.82
CA ALA A 113 15.72 1.58 11.04
C ALA A 113 16.39 1.17 9.72
N TYR A 114 15.58 0.66 8.76
CA TYR A 114 16.06 0.35 7.42
C TYR A 114 16.49 1.60 6.63
N ALA A 115 15.91 2.76 6.92
CA ALA A 115 16.34 4.04 6.37
C ALA A 115 17.63 4.60 7.00
N GLY A 116 18.21 3.93 8.01
CA GLY A 116 19.43 4.36 8.70
C GLY A 116 19.23 5.51 9.71
N VAL A 117 17.97 5.81 10.10
CA VAL A 117 17.67 6.88 11.06
C VAL A 117 18.21 6.52 12.46
N PRO A 118 18.90 7.42 13.17
CA PRO A 118 19.41 7.16 14.52
C PRO A 118 18.29 6.80 15.52
N ARG A 119 18.61 5.94 16.52
CA ARG A 119 17.62 5.36 17.44
C ARG A 119 16.74 6.40 18.14
N ALA A 120 17.32 7.45 18.71
CA ALA A 120 16.56 8.48 19.43
C ALA A 120 15.54 9.18 18.51
N GLU A 121 15.95 9.47 17.27
CA GLU A 121 15.08 10.10 16.28
C GLU A 121 14.00 9.13 15.76
N ARG A 122 14.32 7.83 15.58
CA ARG A 122 13.30 6.81 15.23
C ARG A 122 12.19 6.76 16.26
N GLN A 123 12.54 6.69 17.55
CA GLN A 123 11.56 6.65 18.64
C GLN A 123 10.67 7.89 18.63
N ARG A 124 11.26 9.07 18.47
CA ARG A 124 10.51 10.32 18.39
C ARG A 124 9.52 10.33 17.21
N LEU A 125 9.97 9.91 16.03
CA LEU A 125 9.13 9.85 14.82
C LEU A 125 8.04 8.78 14.92
N ALA A 126 8.36 7.60 15.46
CA ALA A 126 7.39 6.52 15.64
C ALA A 126 6.28 6.89 16.63
N ARG A 127 6.63 7.54 17.75
CA ARG A 127 5.63 8.06 18.71
C ARG A 127 4.73 9.12 18.08
N ALA A 128 5.31 10.05 17.32
CA ALA A 128 4.54 11.04 16.57
C ALA A 128 3.59 10.40 15.56
N ALA A 129 4.03 9.35 14.85
CA ALA A 129 3.18 8.60 13.93
C ALA A 129 2.05 7.86 14.65
N LEU A 130 2.31 7.23 15.82
CA LEU A 130 1.26 6.61 16.63
C LEU A 130 0.26 7.63 17.15
N ALA A 131 0.73 8.77 17.60
CA ALA A 131 -0.15 9.87 18.06
C ALA A 131 -1.06 10.37 16.93
N SER A 132 -0.56 10.47 15.69
CA SER A 132 -1.35 10.90 14.52
C SER A 132 -2.50 9.93 14.15
N VAL A 133 -2.43 8.68 14.60
CA VAL A 133 -3.49 7.67 14.40
C VAL A 133 -4.29 7.40 15.70
N GLY A 134 -4.14 8.25 16.72
CA GLY A 134 -4.89 8.16 17.99
C GLY A 134 -4.42 7.03 18.90
N LEU A 135 -3.13 6.67 18.90
CA LEU A 135 -2.56 5.56 19.68
C LEU A 135 -1.38 6.00 20.58
N ALA A 136 -1.35 7.25 21.02
CA ALA A 136 -0.29 7.76 21.89
C ALA A 136 -0.19 7.01 23.24
N ASP A 137 -1.31 6.53 23.77
CA ASP A 137 -1.41 5.78 25.02
C ASP A 137 -1.24 4.25 24.85
N ARG A 138 -0.95 3.79 23.63
CA ARG A 138 -0.79 2.38 23.25
C ARG A 138 0.61 2.02 22.76
N GLU A 139 1.55 2.96 22.81
CA GLU A 139 2.89 2.82 22.21
C GLU A 139 3.67 1.59 22.73
N ASP A 140 3.51 1.24 24.00
CA ASP A 140 4.19 0.10 24.65
C ASP A 140 3.39 -1.21 24.59
N HIS A 141 2.20 -1.20 23.99
CA HIS A 141 1.39 -2.42 23.84
C HIS A 141 1.94 -3.29 22.72
N ARG A 142 1.94 -4.60 22.95
CA ARG A 142 2.19 -5.61 21.90
C ARG A 142 0.91 -5.89 21.13
N PRO A 143 1.00 -6.35 19.86
CA PRO A 143 -0.18 -6.62 19.01
C PRO A 143 -1.27 -7.45 19.70
N GLY A 144 -0.90 -8.48 20.48
CA GLY A 144 -1.87 -9.31 21.20
C GLY A 144 -2.66 -8.60 22.31
N ARG A 145 -2.33 -7.34 22.63
CA ARG A 145 -3.07 -6.50 23.59
C ARG A 145 -3.84 -5.36 22.89
N LEU A 146 -3.85 -5.34 21.58
CA LEU A 146 -4.52 -4.34 20.76
C LEU A 146 -5.72 -4.96 20.05
N SER A 147 -6.81 -4.21 19.94
CA SER A 147 -7.95 -4.58 19.09
C SER A 147 -7.54 -4.64 17.61
N GLY A 148 -8.35 -5.26 16.75
CA GLY A 148 -8.08 -5.31 15.31
C GLY A 148 -7.94 -3.92 14.69
N GLY A 149 -8.82 -2.97 15.07
CA GLY A 149 -8.74 -1.59 14.62
C GLY A 149 -7.47 -0.86 15.09
N GLU A 150 -7.06 -1.08 16.37
CA GLU A 150 -5.79 -0.54 16.88
C GLU A 150 -4.58 -1.13 16.15
N GLN A 151 -4.57 -2.45 15.89
CA GLN A 151 -3.50 -3.10 15.12
C GLN A 151 -3.40 -2.53 13.70
N GLN A 152 -4.53 -2.29 13.05
CA GLN A 152 -4.55 -1.68 11.70
C GLN A 152 -4.04 -0.24 11.74
N ARG A 153 -4.38 0.55 12.76
CA ARG A 153 -3.83 1.90 12.93
C ARG A 153 -2.32 1.89 13.22
N VAL A 154 -1.80 0.92 13.99
CA VAL A 154 -0.34 0.72 14.14
C VAL A 154 0.30 0.38 12.79
N ALA A 155 -0.30 -0.52 12.01
CA ALA A 155 0.18 -0.87 10.67
C ALA A 155 0.15 0.33 9.72
N LEU A 156 -0.87 1.19 9.81
CA LEU A 156 -0.95 2.45 9.05
C LEU A 156 0.15 3.43 9.48
N ALA A 157 0.36 3.64 10.79
CA ALA A 157 1.43 4.48 11.31
C ALA A 157 2.80 4.00 10.80
N ARG A 158 3.05 2.68 10.83
CA ARG A 158 4.26 2.07 10.25
C ARG A 158 4.39 2.34 8.75
N ALA A 159 3.29 2.24 8.00
CA ALA A 159 3.30 2.47 6.55
C ALA A 159 3.66 3.91 6.19
N VAL A 160 3.28 4.89 7.02
CA VAL A 160 3.45 6.32 6.69
C VAL A 160 4.63 7.00 7.41
N VAL A 161 5.31 6.33 8.35
CA VAL A 161 6.35 6.94 9.19
C VAL A 161 7.53 7.52 8.39
N ASN A 162 7.89 6.92 7.25
CA ASN A 162 8.90 7.43 6.32
C ASN A 162 8.37 8.50 5.36
N ARG A 163 7.14 8.98 5.55
CA ARG A 163 6.48 9.96 4.65
C ARG A 163 6.52 9.52 3.19
N PRO A 164 5.97 8.35 2.87
CA PRO A 164 6.00 7.80 1.52
C PRO A 164 5.22 8.69 0.55
N LYS A 165 5.60 8.64 -0.72
CA LYS A 165 4.85 9.30 -1.81
C LYS A 165 3.62 8.49 -2.23
N LEU A 166 3.66 7.17 -2.00
CA LEU A 166 2.63 6.21 -2.40
C LEU A 166 2.28 5.30 -1.21
N LEU A 167 1.02 5.25 -0.83
CA LEU A 167 0.47 4.24 0.08
C LEU A 167 -0.25 3.18 -0.74
N LEU A 168 0.22 1.94 -0.66
CA LEU A 168 -0.42 0.77 -1.23
C LEU A 168 -1.18 0.01 -0.14
N ALA A 169 -2.47 -0.18 -0.29
CA ALA A 169 -3.32 -0.84 0.69
C ALA A 169 -4.07 -2.04 0.07
N ASP A 170 -3.89 -3.22 0.65
CA ASP A 170 -4.56 -4.45 0.22
C ASP A 170 -5.63 -4.82 1.25
N GLU A 171 -6.91 -4.69 0.87
CA GLU A 171 -8.09 -4.94 1.71
C GLU A 171 -8.00 -4.27 3.10
N PRO A 172 -7.79 -2.93 3.19
CA PRO A 172 -7.38 -2.26 4.42
C PRO A 172 -8.38 -2.36 5.58
N THR A 173 -9.62 -2.73 5.28
CA THR A 173 -10.72 -2.84 6.26
C THR A 173 -11.29 -4.25 6.37
N GLY A 174 -10.79 -5.21 5.58
CA GLY A 174 -11.40 -6.53 5.45
C GLY A 174 -11.38 -7.42 6.72
N ALA A 175 -10.61 -7.04 7.75
CA ALA A 175 -10.54 -7.73 9.03
C ALA A 175 -11.15 -6.90 10.19
N LEU A 176 -11.85 -5.79 9.90
CA LEU A 176 -12.33 -4.82 10.88
C LEU A 176 -13.85 -4.84 11.02
N ASP A 177 -14.35 -4.47 12.20
CA ASP A 177 -15.74 -4.06 12.38
C ASP A 177 -16.02 -2.71 11.70
N GLY A 178 -17.32 -2.40 11.51
CA GLY A 178 -17.73 -1.20 10.76
C GLY A 178 -17.24 0.12 11.35
N SER A 179 -17.13 0.22 12.68
CA SER A 179 -16.67 1.45 13.32
C SER A 179 -15.17 1.65 13.13
N SER A 180 -14.37 0.61 13.34
CA SER A 180 -12.92 0.61 13.09
C SER A 180 -12.59 0.82 11.62
N ALA A 181 -13.39 0.25 10.71
CA ALA A 181 -13.26 0.48 9.26
C ALA A 181 -13.45 1.96 8.92
N GLY A 182 -14.49 2.61 9.46
CA GLY A 182 -14.75 4.04 9.26
C GLY A 182 -13.60 4.93 9.75
N GLU A 183 -13.00 4.61 10.90
CA GLU A 183 -11.83 5.34 11.42
C GLU A 183 -10.63 5.23 10.49
N VAL A 184 -10.31 4.02 9.99
CA VAL A 184 -9.21 3.81 9.05
C VAL A 184 -9.45 4.58 7.75
N MET A 185 -10.68 4.54 7.18
CA MET A 185 -10.99 5.26 5.95
C MET A 185 -10.93 6.79 6.13
N ARG A 186 -11.27 7.32 7.31
CA ARG A 186 -11.07 8.73 7.63
C ARG A 186 -9.59 9.10 7.62
N LEU A 187 -8.71 8.30 8.24
CA LEU A 187 -7.27 8.49 8.21
C LEU A 187 -6.71 8.45 6.77
N PHE A 188 -7.21 7.56 5.91
CA PHE A 188 -6.85 7.56 4.48
C PHE A 188 -7.21 8.88 3.79
N ALA A 189 -8.41 9.40 4.04
CA ALA A 189 -8.84 10.67 3.46
C ALA A 189 -7.96 11.85 3.95
N GLU A 190 -7.54 11.84 5.21
CA GLU A 190 -6.62 12.84 5.78
C GLU A 190 -5.23 12.75 5.16
N LEU A 191 -4.69 11.54 4.99
CA LEU A 191 -3.41 11.31 4.33
C LEU A 191 -3.44 11.77 2.86
N ASN A 192 -4.50 11.44 2.12
CA ASN A 192 -4.62 11.89 0.73
C ASN A 192 -4.74 13.41 0.64
N ARG A 193 -5.51 14.06 1.52
CA ARG A 193 -5.58 15.54 1.59
C ARG A 193 -4.23 16.19 1.93
N SER A 194 -3.35 15.50 2.65
CA SER A 194 -1.97 15.94 2.92
C SER A 194 -1.00 15.71 1.76
N GLY A 195 -1.48 15.14 0.64
CA GLY A 195 -0.71 14.95 -0.59
C GLY A 195 -0.15 13.54 -0.80
N VAL A 196 -0.44 12.58 0.08
CA VAL A 196 -0.04 11.18 -0.12
C VAL A 196 -0.91 10.57 -1.22
N THR A 197 -0.28 9.98 -2.23
CA THR A 197 -0.98 9.19 -3.25
C THR A 197 -1.42 7.86 -2.68
N ILE A 198 -2.64 7.42 -2.94
CA ILE A 198 -3.18 6.18 -2.42
C ILE A 198 -3.66 5.28 -3.55
N VAL A 199 -3.20 4.03 -3.54
CA VAL A 199 -3.77 2.95 -4.36
C VAL A 199 -4.23 1.85 -3.40
N LEU A 200 -5.54 1.62 -3.35
CA LEU A 200 -6.11 0.56 -2.54
C LEU A 200 -6.72 -0.55 -3.43
N VAL A 201 -6.59 -1.78 -2.98
CA VAL A 201 -7.28 -2.94 -3.55
C VAL A 201 -8.39 -3.32 -2.59
N THR A 202 -9.61 -3.48 -3.11
CA THR A 202 -10.74 -3.97 -2.32
C THR A 202 -11.80 -4.62 -3.20
N HIS A 203 -12.59 -5.52 -2.62
CA HIS A 203 -13.82 -6.03 -3.20
C HIS A 203 -15.07 -5.33 -2.64
N ASP A 204 -14.90 -4.49 -1.61
CA ASP A 204 -15.97 -3.71 -0.99
C ASP A 204 -16.15 -2.38 -1.72
N MET A 205 -17.32 -2.21 -2.35
CA MET A 205 -17.65 -1.00 -3.09
C MET A 205 -17.84 0.22 -2.20
N SER A 206 -18.19 0.03 -0.92
CA SER A 206 -18.28 1.15 0.04
C SER A 206 -16.90 1.74 0.34
N VAL A 207 -15.89 0.89 0.43
CA VAL A 207 -14.48 1.28 0.58
C VAL A 207 -13.96 1.93 -0.71
N ALA A 208 -14.27 1.33 -1.88
CA ALA A 208 -13.86 1.86 -3.18
C ALA A 208 -14.45 3.26 -3.45
N ALA A 209 -15.65 3.55 -2.94
CA ALA A 209 -16.31 4.86 -3.09
C ALA A 209 -15.58 6.04 -2.43
N HIS A 210 -14.60 5.78 -1.55
CA HIS A 210 -13.72 6.82 -0.99
C HIS A 210 -12.65 7.30 -1.98
N ALA A 211 -12.36 6.50 -3.02
CA ALA A 211 -11.40 6.87 -4.05
C ALA A 211 -12.01 7.84 -5.07
N ARG A 212 -11.15 8.59 -5.77
CA ARG A 212 -11.58 9.46 -6.89
C ARG A 212 -11.71 8.71 -8.20
N ARG A 213 -10.93 7.62 -8.35
CA ARG A 213 -10.89 6.76 -9.53
C ARG A 213 -11.06 5.32 -9.11
N VAL A 214 -11.89 4.57 -9.80
CA VAL A 214 -12.09 3.14 -9.59
C VAL A 214 -11.71 2.39 -10.86
N LEU A 215 -10.71 1.53 -10.74
CA LEU A 215 -10.23 0.65 -11.80
C LEU A 215 -10.80 -0.75 -11.57
N ARG A 216 -11.66 -1.23 -12.47
CA ARG A 216 -12.21 -2.59 -12.39
C ARG A 216 -11.27 -3.57 -13.05
N PHE A 217 -10.88 -4.59 -12.30
CA PHE A 217 -9.92 -5.60 -12.70
C PHE A 217 -10.57 -6.96 -12.89
N LYS A 218 -10.37 -7.57 -14.07
CA LYS A 218 -10.93 -8.88 -14.40
C LYS A 218 -9.97 -9.66 -15.30
N LEU A 219 -9.75 -10.95 -14.96
CA LEU A 219 -8.92 -11.87 -15.73
C LEU A 219 -7.54 -11.28 -16.12
N GLY A 220 -6.89 -10.61 -15.18
CA GLY A 220 -5.55 -10.03 -15.38
C GLY A 220 -5.51 -8.73 -16.17
N ARG A 221 -6.65 -8.08 -16.45
CA ARG A 221 -6.76 -6.83 -17.24
C ARG A 221 -7.63 -5.79 -16.53
N PHE A 222 -7.44 -4.52 -16.84
CA PHE A 222 -8.44 -3.50 -16.58
C PHE A 222 -9.59 -3.65 -17.57
N GLU A 223 -10.82 -3.71 -17.04
CA GLU A 223 -12.04 -3.78 -17.84
C GLU A 223 -12.69 -2.40 -17.99
N MET A 224 -12.56 -1.57 -16.95
CA MET A 224 -13.19 -0.26 -16.89
C MET A 224 -12.46 0.66 -15.93
N GLU A 225 -12.46 1.94 -16.23
CA GLU A 225 -12.08 3.03 -15.32
C GLU A 225 -13.28 3.96 -15.13
N GLU A 226 -13.64 4.22 -13.87
CA GLU A 226 -14.74 5.12 -13.51
C GLU A 226 -14.20 6.26 -12.64
N MET A 227 -14.59 7.51 -12.95
CA MET A 227 -14.40 8.64 -12.05
C MET A 227 -15.56 8.64 -11.05
N VAL A 228 -15.23 8.54 -9.76
CA VAL A 228 -16.23 8.69 -8.71
C VAL A 228 -16.50 10.18 -8.54
N GLY A 229 -17.66 10.64 -9.00
CA GLY A 229 -18.08 12.03 -8.84
C GLY A 229 -18.14 12.45 -7.37
N ARG A 230 -17.76 13.68 -7.12
CA ARG A 230 -17.96 14.37 -5.81
C ARG A 230 -19.43 14.63 -5.58
#